data_a1214b3622033c5f6b0d442370491bbe
#
_entry.id   a1214b3622033c5f6b0d442370491bbe
#
_cell.length_a   1.000
_cell.length_b   1.000
_cell.length_c   1.000
_cell.angle_alpha   90.00
_cell.angle_beta   90.00
_cell.angle_gamma   90.00
#
_symmetry.space_group_name_H-M   'P 1'
#
loop_
_entity.id
_entity.type
_entity.pdbx_description
1 polymer ?
#
loop_
_entity_poly.entity_id
_entity_poly.type
_entity_poly.pdbx_seq_one_letter_code
_entity_poly.pdbx_strand_id
1 'polypeptide(L)'
;MKKEYILITDFCLSHNIETHFVMELYEFGLVDVVIKENVRYLPIKQLPKAEKIIRLYSDLDINLEGIAVITQLLNKMEKMQDEITHLKNRLDLYE
;
A
#
# COMPACT_ATOMS: atom_id res chain seq x y z
N MET A 1 -6.86 24.24 -2.42
CA MET A 1 -7.14 22.99 -3.14
C MET A 1 -6.39 21.83 -2.54
N LYS A 2 -7.09 20.76 -2.30
CA LYS A 2 -6.47 19.55 -1.77
C LYS A 2 -5.66 18.86 -2.87
N LYS A 3 -4.41 18.57 -2.58
CA LYS A 3 -3.61 17.71 -3.44
C LYS A 3 -4.01 16.28 -3.13
N GLU A 4 -4.61 15.61 -4.09
CA GLU A 4 -5.03 14.23 -3.94
C GLU A 4 -3.99 13.25 -4.48
N TYR A 5 -3.01 13.74 -5.21
CA TYR A 5 -2.03 12.93 -5.92
C TYR A 5 -0.64 13.53 -5.82
N ILE A 6 0.36 12.66 -5.84
CA ILE A 6 1.76 13.07 -5.90
C ILE A 6 2.38 12.49 -7.17
N LEU A 7 3.25 13.27 -7.83
CA LEU A 7 3.98 12.78 -8.98
C LEU A 7 4.84 11.58 -8.58
N ILE A 8 4.79 10.53 -9.38
CA ILE A 8 5.60 9.34 -9.11
C ILE A 8 7.08 9.68 -9.09
N THR A 9 7.53 10.57 -9.98
CA THR A 9 8.93 11.00 -9.99
C THR A 9 9.33 11.69 -8.69
N ASP A 10 8.46 12.53 -8.13
CA ASP A 10 8.74 13.20 -6.86
C ASP A 10 8.80 12.20 -5.70
N PHE A 11 7.87 11.26 -5.68
CA PHE A 11 7.85 10.22 -4.67
C PHE A 11 9.13 9.37 -4.73
N CYS A 12 9.54 8.99 -5.94
CA CYS A 12 10.74 8.18 -6.13
C CYS A 12 11.99 8.91 -5.70
N LEU A 13 12.09 10.20 -6.01
CA LEU A 13 13.24 11.01 -5.59
C LEU A 13 13.33 11.11 -4.08
N SER A 14 12.20 11.33 -3.40
CA SER A 14 12.20 11.49 -1.95
C SER A 14 12.53 10.18 -1.23
N HIS A 15 12.26 9.04 -1.83
CA HIS A 15 12.52 7.71 -1.23
C HIS A 15 13.73 7.00 -1.83
N ASN A 16 14.44 7.65 -2.74
CA ASN A 16 15.63 7.12 -3.39
C ASN A 16 15.38 5.75 -4.05
N ILE A 17 14.29 5.67 -4.82
CA ILE A 17 13.92 4.47 -5.57
C ILE A 17 13.71 4.85 -7.03
N GLU A 18 13.72 3.84 -7.90
CA GLU A 18 13.52 4.05 -9.32
C GLU A 18 12.03 4.00 -9.68
N THR A 19 11.67 4.79 -10.70
CA THR A 19 10.27 4.86 -11.16
C THR A 19 9.72 3.49 -11.55
N HIS A 20 10.53 2.66 -12.20
CA HIS A 20 10.07 1.35 -12.63
C HIS A 20 9.67 0.45 -11.46
N PHE A 21 10.26 0.66 -10.29
CA PHE A 21 9.89 -0.08 -9.09
C PHE A 21 8.43 0.18 -8.71
N VAL A 22 8.02 1.45 -8.73
CA VAL A 22 6.63 1.82 -8.44
C VAL A 22 5.69 1.23 -9.49
N MET A 23 6.11 1.23 -10.75
CA MET A 23 5.29 0.63 -11.82
C MET A 23 5.15 -0.88 -11.65
N GLU A 24 6.18 -1.55 -11.16
CA GLU A 24 6.09 -2.97 -10.82
C GLU A 24 5.11 -3.20 -9.67
N LEU A 25 5.13 -2.35 -8.67
CA LEU A 25 4.15 -2.41 -7.56
C LEU A 25 2.73 -2.32 -8.10
N TYR A 26 2.53 -1.42 -9.05
CA TYR A 26 1.24 -1.26 -9.70
C TYR A 26 0.83 -2.54 -10.46
N GLU A 27 1.77 -3.14 -11.20
CA GLU A 27 1.51 -4.38 -11.95
C GLU A 27 1.16 -5.54 -11.02
N PHE A 28 1.75 -5.59 -9.83
CA PHE A 28 1.43 -6.59 -8.81
C PHE A 28 0.12 -6.29 -8.08
N GLY A 29 -0.53 -5.16 -8.39
CA GLY A 29 -1.76 -4.77 -7.71
C GLY A 29 -1.56 -4.25 -6.30
N LEU A 30 -0.34 -3.85 -5.95
CA LEU A 30 0.00 -3.41 -4.60
C LEU A 30 -0.28 -1.93 -4.37
N VAL A 31 -0.24 -1.12 -5.42
CA VAL A 31 -0.56 0.30 -5.35
C VAL A 31 -1.37 0.68 -6.58
N ASP A 32 -2.11 1.79 -6.49
CA ASP A 32 -2.83 2.36 -7.62
C ASP A 32 -1.97 3.45 -8.26
N VAL A 33 -2.10 3.60 -9.57
CA VAL A 33 -1.44 4.67 -10.32
C VAL A 33 -2.50 5.37 -11.15
N VAL A 34 -2.48 6.69 -11.13
CA VAL A 34 -3.39 7.51 -11.93
C VAL A 34 -2.58 8.18 -13.03
N ILE A 35 -3.04 8.08 -14.26
CA ILE A 35 -2.38 8.68 -15.42
C ILE A 35 -3.27 9.79 -15.96
N LYS A 36 -2.72 11.01 -16.02
CA LYS A 36 -3.41 12.18 -16.59
C LYS A 36 -2.45 12.88 -17.53
N GLU A 37 -2.88 13.06 -18.78
CA GLU A 37 -2.09 13.75 -19.79
C GLU A 37 -0.67 13.18 -19.92
N ASN A 38 -0.57 11.83 -19.91
CA ASN A 38 0.68 11.08 -19.99
C ASN A 38 1.60 11.29 -18.78
N VAL A 39 1.09 11.87 -17.69
CA VAL A 39 1.83 12.01 -16.43
C VAL A 39 1.28 11.03 -15.41
N ARG A 40 2.17 10.37 -14.70
CA ARG A 40 1.83 9.34 -13.72
C ARG A 40 1.84 9.89 -12.31
N TYR A 41 0.78 9.58 -11.59
CA TYR A 41 0.61 10.05 -10.20
C TYR A 41 0.30 8.88 -9.29
N LEU A 42 0.71 9.01 -8.03
CA LEU A 42 0.37 8.08 -6.96
C LEU A 42 -0.67 8.76 -6.08
N PRO A 43 -1.83 8.11 -5.82
CA PRO A 43 -2.80 8.70 -4.90
C PRO A 43 -2.18 8.86 -3.51
N ILE A 44 -2.42 10.01 -2.88
CA ILE A 44 -1.85 10.29 -1.56
C ILE A 44 -2.30 9.26 -0.52
N LYS A 45 -3.51 8.73 -0.66
CA LYS A 45 -4.02 7.68 0.23
C LYS A 45 -3.16 6.42 0.20
N GLN A 46 -2.42 6.21 -0.87
CA GLN A 46 -1.56 5.04 -1.03
C GLN A 46 -0.16 5.23 -0.42
N LEU A 47 0.18 6.45 0.01
CA LEU A 47 1.52 6.73 0.52
C LEU A 47 1.93 5.85 1.70
N PRO A 48 1.10 5.68 2.75
CA PRO A 48 1.50 4.82 3.87
C PRO A 48 1.76 3.37 3.42
N LYS A 49 0.94 2.86 2.52
CA LYS A 49 1.09 1.51 1.99
C LYS A 49 2.35 1.39 1.16
N ALA A 50 2.60 2.35 0.27
CA ALA A 50 3.80 2.35 -0.57
C ALA A 50 5.07 2.43 0.28
N GLU A 51 5.06 3.28 1.31
CA GLU A 51 6.21 3.42 2.21
C GLU A 51 6.48 2.13 2.99
N LYS A 52 5.43 1.45 3.42
CA LYS A 52 5.57 0.16 4.11
C LYS A 52 6.19 -0.90 3.18
N ILE A 53 5.74 -0.92 1.93
CA ILE A 53 6.26 -1.85 0.92
C ILE A 53 7.76 -1.57 0.66
N ILE A 54 8.13 -0.30 0.55
CA ILE A 54 9.52 0.09 0.33
C ILE A 54 10.39 -0.39 1.50
N ARG A 55 9.91 -0.26 2.74
CA ARG A 55 10.65 -0.74 3.90
C ARG A 55 10.84 -2.25 3.87
N LEU A 56 9.80 -3.01 3.51
CA LEU A 56 9.93 -4.46 3.38
C LEU A 56 10.96 -4.84 2.33
N TYR A 57 10.97 -4.11 1.22
CA TYR A 57 11.90 -4.37 0.13
C TYR A 57 13.34 -3.98 0.50
N SER A 58 13.51 -2.78 1.05
CA SER A 58 14.84 -2.21 1.31
C SER A 58 15.47 -2.72 2.59
N ASP A 59 14.70 -2.79 3.68
CA ASP A 59 15.23 -3.12 5.00
C ASP A 59 15.29 -4.63 5.24
N LEU A 60 14.32 -5.37 4.72
CA LEU A 60 14.22 -6.81 4.94
C LEU A 60 14.60 -7.63 3.70
N ASP A 61 14.94 -6.96 2.61
CA ASP A 61 15.39 -7.60 1.38
C ASP A 61 14.38 -8.63 0.85
N ILE A 62 13.09 -8.32 0.98
CA ILE A 62 12.03 -9.20 0.51
C ILE A 62 11.71 -8.84 -0.93
N ASN A 63 11.66 -9.84 -1.83
CA ASN A 63 11.34 -9.58 -3.22
C ASN A 63 9.85 -9.24 -3.40
N LEU A 64 9.48 -8.75 -4.59
CA LEU A 64 8.12 -8.29 -4.84
C LEU A 64 7.08 -9.40 -4.72
N GLU A 65 7.40 -10.60 -5.14
CA GLU A 65 6.51 -11.75 -4.99
C GLU A 65 6.22 -12.03 -3.51
N GLY A 66 7.26 -11.98 -2.67
CA GLY A 66 7.11 -12.14 -1.23
C GLY A 66 6.28 -11.01 -0.62
N ILE A 67 6.52 -9.78 -1.06
CA ILE A 67 5.76 -8.63 -0.58
C ILE A 67 4.27 -8.76 -0.95
N ALA A 68 3.97 -9.26 -2.15
CA ALA A 68 2.58 -9.48 -2.57
C ALA A 68 1.90 -10.49 -1.64
N VAL A 69 2.57 -11.57 -1.31
CA VAL A 69 2.03 -12.58 -0.37
C VAL A 69 1.84 -11.96 1.02
N ILE A 70 2.84 -11.24 1.52
CA ILE A 70 2.76 -10.59 2.83
C ILE A 70 1.57 -9.62 2.87
N THR A 71 1.39 -8.82 1.82
CA THR A 71 0.28 -7.88 1.75
C THR A 71 -1.07 -8.58 1.81
N GLN A 72 -1.21 -9.69 1.08
CA GLN A 72 -2.43 -10.48 1.12
C GLN A 72 -2.70 -11.04 2.51
N LEU A 73 -1.66 -11.57 3.16
CA LEU A 73 -1.79 -12.12 4.50
C LEU A 73 -2.16 -11.05 5.52
N LEU A 74 -1.53 -9.87 5.44
CA LEU A 74 -1.84 -8.77 6.34
C LEU A 74 -3.28 -8.29 6.15
N ASN A 75 -3.75 -8.20 4.91
CA ASN A 75 -5.14 -7.82 4.63
C ASN A 75 -6.11 -8.85 5.22
N LYS A 76 -5.79 -10.12 5.10
CA LYS A 76 -6.60 -11.19 5.66
C LYS A 76 -6.64 -11.13 7.17
N MET A 77 -5.49 -10.88 7.81
CA MET A 77 -5.41 -10.72 9.25
C MET A 77 -6.25 -9.52 9.73
N GLU A 78 -6.20 -8.42 8.99
CA GLU A 78 -6.97 -7.23 9.31
C GLU A 78 -8.49 -7.52 9.26
N LYS A 79 -8.93 -8.24 8.24
CA LYS A 79 -10.34 -8.67 8.14
C LYS A 79 -10.73 -9.56 9.29
N MET A 80 -9.89 -10.50 9.65
CA MET A 80 -10.14 -11.39 10.76
C MET A 80 -10.21 -10.63 12.09
N GLN A 81 -9.34 -9.64 12.25
CA GLN A 81 -9.36 -8.80 13.44
C GLN A 81 -10.65 -7.98 13.53
N ASP A 82 -11.11 -7.45 12.39
CA ASP A 82 -12.38 -6.72 12.34
C ASP A 82 -13.55 -7.60 12.71
N GLU A 83 -13.56 -8.85 12.22
CA GLU A 83 -14.60 -9.82 12.58
C GLU A 83 -14.60 -10.14 14.07
N ILE A 84 -13.41 -10.34 14.64
CA ILE A 84 -13.27 -10.60 16.06
C ILE A 84 -13.79 -9.43 16.88
N THR A 85 -13.42 -8.21 16.50
CA THR A 85 -13.88 -7.00 17.18
C THR A 85 -15.41 -6.86 17.09
N HIS A 86 -15.96 -7.12 15.91
CA HIS A 86 -17.40 -7.06 15.69
C HIS A 86 -18.14 -8.08 16.55
N LEU A 87 -17.67 -9.32 16.58
CA LEU A 87 -18.28 -10.38 17.39
C LEU A 87 -18.18 -10.07 18.88
N LYS A 88 -17.02 -9.54 19.30
CA LYS A 88 -16.81 -9.16 20.70
C LYS A 88 -17.80 -8.06 21.10
N ASN A 89 -17.98 -7.05 20.26
CA ASN A 89 -18.93 -5.97 20.51
C ASN A 89 -20.36 -6.48 20.62
N ARG A 90 -20.73 -7.46 19.78
CA ARG A 90 -22.06 -8.05 19.84
C ARG A 90 -22.27 -8.83 21.13
N LEU A 91 -21.26 -9.53 21.61
CA LEU A 91 -21.34 -10.22 22.90
C LEU A 91 -21.54 -9.22 24.04
N ASP A 92 -20.83 -8.12 24.02
CA ASP A 92 -20.94 -7.10 25.07
C ASP A 92 -22.36 -6.51 25.15
N LEU A 93 -23.11 -6.52 24.04
CA LEU A 93 -24.49 -6.06 24.03
C LEU A 93 -25.44 -6.97 24.81
N TYR A 94 -25.08 -8.21 25.02
CA TYR A 94 -25.93 -9.20 25.71
C TYR A 94 -25.50 -9.46 27.14
N GLU A 95 -24.43 -8.81 27.57
CA GLU A 95 -23.96 -8.87 28.95
C GLU A 95 -24.37 -7.63 29.73
#